data_ed0dcd00ff98b69a8222760bb40989c8
#
_entry.id   ed0dcd00ff98b69a8222760bb40989c8
#
_cell.length_a   1.000
_cell.length_b   1.000
_cell.length_c   1.000
_cell.angle_alpha   90.00
_cell.angle_beta   90.00
_cell.angle_gamma   90.00
#
_symmetry.space_group_name_H-M   'P 1'
#
loop_
_entity.id
_entity.type
_entity.pdbx_description
1 polymer ?
#
loop_
_entity_poly.entity_id
_entity_poly.type
_entity_poly.pdbx_seq_one_letter_code
_entity_poly.pdbx_strand_id
1 'polypeptide(L)'
;MRIALVGGTGELGEGLALRLGRDTGFELTIGSRDQRKASECAEAYRRELRRHDVDRRMDAATNESAAAEATVVVLSVPPYYVTETVEAIEPALDSETVLVSPAVGMSGHDDGVRYNPPPAGSVTELVVETAPDDVPVVGAFANVPGARIANLDERIEIDTPVVGDSSAAKEVVIDVVSELDGIRAVDAGPLSNAAAVEAITPFLITLAQQNEGFVDLGVKFV
;
A
#
# COMPACT_ATOMS: atom_id res chain seq x y z
N MET A 1 -8.63 -13.14 -8.07
CA MET A 1 -8.65 -12.14 -6.99
C MET A 1 -8.70 -10.76 -7.62
N ARG A 2 -9.48 -9.84 -7.05
CA ARG A 2 -9.53 -8.44 -7.44
C ARG A 2 -8.88 -7.56 -6.39
N ILE A 3 -8.02 -6.66 -6.82
CA ILE A 3 -7.32 -5.71 -5.95
C ILE A 3 -7.67 -4.30 -6.39
N ALA A 4 -8.17 -3.49 -5.47
CA ALA A 4 -8.38 -2.06 -5.66
C ALA A 4 -7.24 -1.26 -5.00
N LEU A 5 -6.65 -0.36 -5.75
CA LEU A 5 -5.71 0.62 -5.22
C LEU A 5 -6.47 1.94 -5.00
N VAL A 6 -7.07 2.11 -3.82
CA VAL A 6 -7.80 3.32 -3.43
C VAL A 6 -6.82 4.45 -3.22
N GLY A 7 -7.01 5.58 -3.94
CA GLY A 7 -5.98 6.61 -4.04
C GLY A 7 -4.78 6.19 -4.91
N GLY A 8 -4.92 5.18 -5.75
CA GLY A 8 -3.87 4.55 -6.54
C GLY A 8 -3.19 5.42 -7.61
N THR A 9 -3.45 6.73 -7.58
CA THR A 9 -2.86 7.74 -8.48
C THR A 9 -1.63 8.45 -7.88
N GLY A 10 -1.18 8.03 -6.71
CA GLY A 10 0.03 8.50 -6.02
C GLY A 10 1.22 7.56 -6.28
N GLU A 11 2.39 7.94 -5.78
CA GLU A 11 3.67 7.24 -6.01
C GLU A 11 3.64 5.76 -5.57
N LEU A 12 3.16 5.46 -4.34
CA LEU A 12 3.03 4.08 -3.90
C LEU A 12 1.99 3.31 -4.72
N GLY A 13 0.87 3.96 -5.06
CA GLY A 13 -0.18 3.37 -5.91
C GLY A 13 0.33 3.03 -7.31
N GLU A 14 1.14 3.89 -7.91
CA GLU A 14 1.82 3.62 -9.18
C GLU A 14 2.76 2.42 -9.08
N GLY A 15 3.64 2.42 -8.09
CA GLY A 15 4.59 1.34 -7.89
C GLY A 15 3.90 -0.01 -7.68
N LEU A 16 2.87 -0.06 -6.83
CA LEU A 16 2.08 -1.28 -6.61
C LEU A 16 1.31 -1.69 -7.87
N ALA A 17 0.69 -0.75 -8.60
CA ALA A 17 -0.02 -1.04 -9.85
C ALA A 17 0.91 -1.66 -10.90
N LEU A 18 2.12 -1.13 -11.04
CA LEU A 18 3.12 -1.62 -11.99
C LEU A 18 3.65 -3.01 -11.60
N ARG A 19 4.01 -3.22 -10.34
CA ARG A 19 4.50 -4.54 -9.88
C ARG A 19 3.39 -5.59 -9.92
N LEU A 20 2.21 -5.32 -9.37
CA LEU A 20 1.07 -6.23 -9.45
C LEU A 20 0.68 -6.52 -10.91
N GLY A 21 0.70 -5.51 -11.77
CA GLY A 21 0.39 -5.67 -13.18
C GLY A 21 1.42 -6.51 -13.92
N ARG A 22 2.71 -6.41 -13.60
CA ARG A 22 3.79 -7.17 -14.22
C ARG A 22 3.85 -8.61 -13.72
N ASP A 23 3.76 -8.78 -12.40
CA ASP A 23 4.16 -10.04 -11.74
C ASP A 23 2.99 -10.99 -11.51
N THR A 24 1.72 -10.49 -11.52
CA THR A 24 0.57 -11.29 -11.09
C THR A 24 -0.52 -11.44 -12.15
N GLY A 25 -1.45 -12.38 -11.90
CA GLY A 25 -2.68 -12.58 -12.66
C GLY A 25 -3.90 -11.83 -12.10
N PHE A 26 -3.77 -11.00 -11.07
CA PHE A 26 -4.91 -10.35 -10.39
C PHE A 26 -5.59 -9.28 -11.25
N GLU A 27 -6.88 -9.11 -11.09
CA GLU A 27 -7.64 -8.00 -11.67
C GLU A 27 -7.37 -6.74 -10.85
N LEU A 28 -6.92 -5.67 -11.53
CA LEU A 28 -6.52 -4.42 -10.87
C LEU A 28 -7.45 -3.29 -11.22
N THR A 29 -7.89 -2.54 -10.21
CA THR A 29 -8.67 -1.31 -10.36
C THR A 29 -7.96 -0.15 -9.69
N ILE A 30 -7.69 0.90 -10.45
CA ILE A 30 -7.12 2.15 -9.94
C ILE A 30 -8.26 3.04 -9.47
N GLY A 31 -8.30 3.30 -8.18
CA GLY A 31 -9.29 4.17 -7.54
C GLY A 31 -8.78 5.59 -7.36
N SER A 32 -9.65 6.56 -7.53
CA SER A 32 -9.40 7.98 -7.23
C SER A 32 -10.72 8.67 -6.84
N ARG A 33 -10.64 9.81 -6.16
CA ARG A 33 -11.80 10.72 -5.96
C ARG A 33 -12.27 11.34 -7.30
N ASP A 34 -11.35 11.45 -8.26
CA ASP A 34 -11.63 11.89 -9.63
C ASP A 34 -11.44 10.70 -10.59
N GLN A 35 -12.53 10.18 -11.13
CA GLN A 35 -12.53 9.04 -12.06
C GLN A 35 -11.71 9.32 -13.33
N ARG A 36 -11.69 10.57 -13.81
CA ARG A 36 -10.88 10.94 -14.98
C ARG A 36 -9.40 10.76 -14.66
N LYS A 37 -8.94 11.22 -13.48
CA LYS A 37 -7.58 11.03 -13.01
C LYS A 37 -7.23 9.54 -12.88
N ALA A 38 -8.14 8.73 -12.34
CA ALA A 38 -7.94 7.29 -12.26
C ALA A 38 -7.73 6.68 -13.65
N SER A 39 -8.54 7.07 -14.64
CA SER A 39 -8.45 6.58 -16.02
C SER A 39 -7.14 7.00 -16.70
N GLU A 40 -6.71 8.24 -16.52
CA GLU A 40 -5.44 8.77 -17.04
C GLU A 40 -4.23 8.01 -16.46
N CYS A 41 -4.24 7.74 -15.14
CA CYS A 41 -3.19 6.97 -14.47
C CYS A 41 -3.19 5.51 -14.91
N ALA A 42 -4.34 4.83 -14.94
CA ALA A 42 -4.43 3.45 -15.40
C ALA A 42 -3.91 3.28 -16.84
N GLU A 43 -4.18 4.26 -17.73
CA GLU A 43 -3.63 4.25 -19.10
C GLU A 43 -2.11 4.50 -19.12
N ALA A 44 -1.60 5.37 -18.23
CA ALA A 44 -0.16 5.59 -18.09
C ALA A 44 0.55 4.32 -17.59
N TYR A 45 0.01 3.64 -16.59
CA TYR A 45 0.55 2.39 -16.05
C TYR A 45 0.52 1.26 -17.10
N ARG A 46 -0.57 1.12 -17.86
CA ARG A 46 -0.63 0.17 -18.98
C ARG A 46 0.41 0.47 -20.05
N ARG A 47 0.67 1.74 -20.37
CA ARG A 47 1.73 2.11 -21.32
C ARG A 47 3.11 1.74 -20.81
N GLU A 48 3.35 1.95 -19.51
CA GLU A 48 4.63 1.57 -18.89
C GLU A 48 4.83 0.06 -18.94
N LEU A 49 3.82 -0.72 -18.56
CA LEU A 49 3.87 -2.18 -18.65
C LEU A 49 4.14 -2.68 -20.07
N ARG A 50 3.54 -2.06 -21.10
CA ARG A 50 3.81 -2.42 -22.51
C ARG A 50 5.26 -2.16 -22.93
N ARG A 51 5.97 -1.21 -22.31
CA ARG A 51 7.42 -1.01 -22.55
C ARG A 51 8.26 -2.17 -22.02
N HIS A 52 7.70 -2.92 -21.08
CA HIS A 52 8.30 -4.12 -20.49
C HIS A 52 7.66 -5.42 -21.05
N ASP A 53 7.06 -5.35 -22.26
CA ASP A 53 6.42 -6.48 -22.93
C ASP A 53 5.25 -7.12 -22.17
N VAL A 54 4.62 -6.39 -21.26
CA VAL A 54 3.45 -6.83 -20.48
C VAL A 54 2.20 -6.11 -20.97
N ASP A 55 1.28 -6.87 -21.57
CA ASP A 55 -0.06 -6.35 -21.93
C ASP A 55 -1.05 -6.73 -20.83
N ARG A 56 -1.41 -5.74 -20.01
CA ARG A 56 -2.24 -5.95 -18.83
C ARG A 56 -3.44 -5.02 -18.82
N ARG A 57 -4.62 -5.58 -18.55
CA ARG A 57 -5.80 -4.79 -18.27
C ARG A 57 -5.71 -4.23 -16.85
N MET A 58 -5.98 -2.93 -16.73
CA MET A 58 -6.22 -2.23 -15.47
C MET A 58 -7.49 -1.42 -15.63
N ASP A 59 -8.43 -1.60 -14.74
CA ASP A 59 -9.66 -0.81 -14.69
C ASP A 59 -9.44 0.46 -13.88
N ALA A 60 -10.34 1.42 -14.05
CA ALA A 60 -10.28 2.71 -13.34
C ALA A 60 -11.69 3.11 -12.90
N ALA A 61 -11.82 3.55 -11.66
CA ALA A 61 -13.10 3.89 -11.06
C ALA A 61 -12.97 4.99 -10.00
N THR A 62 -14.09 5.44 -9.44
CA THR A 62 -14.07 6.15 -8.16
C THR A 62 -13.58 5.23 -7.05
N ASN A 63 -13.08 5.77 -5.94
CA ASN A 63 -12.62 4.96 -4.81
C ASN A 63 -13.68 3.99 -4.31
N GLU A 64 -14.92 4.45 -4.14
CA GLU A 64 -16.06 3.63 -3.73
C GLU A 64 -16.36 2.50 -4.72
N SER A 65 -16.47 2.84 -6.01
CA SER A 65 -16.72 1.82 -7.05
C SER A 65 -15.56 0.82 -7.19
N ALA A 66 -14.33 1.24 -6.97
CA ALA A 66 -13.17 0.35 -6.97
C ALA A 66 -13.20 -0.62 -5.79
N ALA A 67 -13.55 -0.13 -4.59
CA ALA A 67 -13.65 -0.94 -3.38
C ALA A 67 -14.77 -1.99 -3.46
N ALA A 68 -15.94 -1.62 -4.01
CA ALA A 68 -17.13 -2.48 -4.07
C ALA A 68 -16.95 -3.82 -4.81
N GLU A 69 -15.96 -3.92 -5.67
CA GLU A 69 -15.70 -5.13 -6.44
C GLU A 69 -14.42 -5.87 -6.00
N ALA A 70 -13.71 -5.36 -4.98
CA ALA A 70 -12.40 -5.85 -4.61
C ALA A 70 -12.43 -6.81 -3.42
N THR A 71 -11.64 -7.88 -3.50
CA THR A 71 -11.32 -8.75 -2.37
C THR A 71 -10.27 -8.11 -1.46
N VAL A 72 -9.33 -7.34 -2.05
CA VAL A 72 -8.27 -6.62 -1.32
C VAL A 72 -8.31 -5.16 -1.73
N VAL A 73 -8.39 -4.28 -0.74
CA VAL A 73 -8.40 -2.83 -0.93
C VAL A 73 -7.16 -2.24 -0.28
N VAL A 74 -6.24 -1.71 -1.09
CA VAL A 74 -5.03 -1.04 -0.58
C VAL A 74 -5.27 0.47 -0.51
N LEU A 75 -5.14 1.04 0.69
CA LEU A 75 -5.37 2.46 0.97
C LEU A 75 -4.12 3.30 0.63
N SER A 76 -3.86 3.52 -0.66
CA SER A 76 -2.70 4.28 -1.16
C SER A 76 -2.91 5.81 -1.05
N VAL A 77 -3.32 6.27 0.13
CA VAL A 77 -3.56 7.68 0.44
C VAL A 77 -2.64 8.19 1.54
N PRO A 78 -2.31 9.49 1.59
CA PRO A 78 -1.58 10.07 2.70
C PRO A 78 -2.29 9.85 4.04
N PRO A 79 -1.55 9.70 5.17
CA PRO A 79 -2.12 9.35 6.48
C PRO A 79 -3.22 10.31 6.97
N TYR A 80 -3.15 11.58 6.62
CA TYR A 80 -4.15 12.59 7.00
C TYR A 80 -5.46 12.51 6.20
N TYR A 81 -5.53 11.68 5.15
CA TYR A 81 -6.75 11.41 4.37
C TYR A 81 -7.35 10.02 4.64
N VAL A 82 -6.71 9.21 5.49
CA VAL A 82 -7.13 7.82 5.71
C VAL A 82 -8.56 7.75 6.24
N THR A 83 -8.89 8.48 7.30
CA THR A 83 -10.25 8.51 7.90
C THR A 83 -11.30 8.89 6.87
N GLU A 84 -11.16 10.05 6.22
CA GLU A 84 -12.10 10.51 5.19
C GLU A 84 -12.26 9.48 4.05
N THR A 85 -11.15 8.81 3.67
CA THR A 85 -11.17 7.84 2.59
C THR A 85 -11.89 6.55 3.00
N VAL A 86 -11.65 6.04 4.20
CA VAL A 86 -12.31 4.83 4.73
C VAL A 86 -13.81 5.09 4.90
N GLU A 87 -14.21 6.21 5.50
CA GLU A 87 -15.61 6.62 5.62
C GLU A 87 -16.31 6.72 4.25
N ALA A 88 -15.62 7.26 3.24
CA ALA A 88 -16.18 7.40 1.90
C ALA A 88 -16.39 6.07 1.16
N ILE A 89 -15.60 5.04 1.48
CA ILE A 89 -15.73 3.71 0.86
C ILE A 89 -16.46 2.71 1.76
N GLU A 90 -16.77 3.06 3.01
CA GLU A 90 -17.46 2.19 3.98
C GLU A 90 -18.67 1.44 3.38
N PRO A 91 -19.58 2.09 2.61
CA PRO A 91 -20.73 1.40 2.03
C PRO A 91 -20.39 0.29 1.02
N ALA A 92 -19.16 0.25 0.58
CA ALA A 92 -18.64 -0.71 -0.41
C ALA A 92 -17.83 -1.85 0.23
N LEU A 93 -17.63 -1.81 1.54
CA LEU A 93 -16.85 -2.80 2.28
C LEU A 93 -17.77 -3.85 2.92
N ASP A 94 -17.27 -5.07 3.00
CA ASP A 94 -17.91 -6.17 3.72
C ASP A 94 -16.88 -7.08 4.40
N SER A 95 -17.33 -8.09 5.12
CA SER A 95 -16.46 -9.02 5.86
C SER A 95 -15.55 -9.90 5.00
N GLU A 96 -15.76 -9.94 3.68
CA GLU A 96 -14.90 -10.66 2.72
C GLU A 96 -13.81 -9.75 2.15
N THR A 97 -13.91 -8.44 2.36
CA THR A 97 -12.94 -7.43 1.93
C THR A 97 -11.80 -7.32 2.95
N VAL A 98 -10.55 -7.40 2.50
CA VAL A 98 -9.37 -7.12 3.33
C VAL A 98 -8.88 -5.70 3.05
N LEU A 99 -8.90 -4.82 4.07
CA LEU A 99 -8.29 -3.50 4.00
C LEU A 99 -6.79 -3.60 4.29
N VAL A 100 -5.97 -3.04 3.42
CA VAL A 100 -4.52 -2.96 3.59
C VAL A 100 -4.10 -1.51 3.80
N SER A 101 -3.44 -1.23 4.93
CA SER A 101 -2.93 0.09 5.30
C SER A 101 -1.41 0.17 5.11
N PRO A 102 -0.92 0.87 4.08
CA PRO A 102 0.50 1.17 3.90
C PRO A 102 0.91 2.53 4.49
N ALA A 103 -0.05 3.33 4.93
CA ALA A 103 0.19 4.71 5.32
C ALA A 103 0.94 4.82 6.66
N VAL A 104 1.82 5.80 6.76
CA VAL A 104 2.67 6.05 7.93
C VAL A 104 2.53 7.49 8.39
N GLY A 105 2.25 7.69 9.67
CA GLY A 105 2.28 9.00 10.30
C GLY A 105 3.70 9.53 10.44
N MET A 106 4.02 10.66 9.80
CA MET A 106 5.36 11.24 9.83
C MET A 106 5.32 12.76 9.96
N SER A 107 6.35 13.32 10.57
CA SER A 107 6.59 14.77 10.60
C SER A 107 8.03 15.10 10.23
N GLY A 108 8.21 16.14 9.40
CA GLY A 108 9.53 16.65 9.04
C GLY A 108 10.12 17.51 10.15
N HIS A 109 11.44 17.40 10.35
CA HIS A 109 12.25 18.20 11.27
C HIS A 109 13.55 18.61 10.57
N ASP A 110 14.27 19.58 11.12
CA ASP A 110 15.54 20.06 10.54
C ASP A 110 16.62 18.97 10.43
N ASP A 111 16.54 17.95 11.29
CA ASP A 111 17.49 16.85 11.41
C ASP A 111 16.96 15.53 10.77
N GLY A 112 15.83 15.57 10.10
CA GLY A 112 15.26 14.39 9.41
C GLY A 112 13.74 14.26 9.57
N VAL A 113 13.25 13.04 9.43
CA VAL A 113 11.83 12.69 9.53
C VAL A 113 11.61 11.84 10.78
N ARG A 114 10.56 12.13 11.53
CA ARG A 114 10.21 11.38 12.74
C ARG A 114 8.86 10.70 12.61
N TYR A 115 8.71 9.57 13.27
CA TYR A 115 7.41 8.93 13.42
C TYR A 115 6.48 9.84 14.24
N ASN A 116 5.31 10.08 13.69
CA ASN A 116 4.27 10.93 14.28
C ASN A 116 2.92 10.24 14.16
N PRO A 117 2.64 9.26 15.05
CA PRO A 117 1.40 8.49 14.97
C PRO A 117 0.17 9.35 15.31
N PRO A 118 -1.01 8.97 14.81
CA PRO A 118 -2.28 9.50 15.28
C PRO A 118 -2.54 9.05 16.73
N PRO A 119 -3.56 9.63 17.42
CA PRO A 119 -3.93 9.23 18.78
C PRO A 119 -4.27 7.74 18.95
N ALA A 120 -4.70 7.06 17.88
CA ALA A 120 -4.95 5.63 17.85
C ALA A 120 -3.68 4.77 18.09
N GLY A 121 -2.47 5.34 17.98
CA GLY A 121 -1.20 4.64 18.15
C GLY A 121 -0.43 4.40 16.87
N SER A 122 -1.12 4.06 15.79
CA SER A 122 -0.60 3.90 14.44
C SER A 122 -1.67 4.28 13.41
N VAL A 123 -1.28 4.47 12.15
CA VAL A 123 -2.26 4.71 11.08
C VAL A 123 -3.07 3.45 10.80
N THR A 124 -2.47 2.28 10.93
CA THR A 124 -3.19 1.00 10.77
C THR A 124 -4.26 0.84 11.86
N GLU A 125 -3.97 1.18 13.12
CA GLU A 125 -4.97 1.18 14.20
C GLU A 125 -6.07 2.21 13.95
N LEU A 126 -5.74 3.39 13.41
CA LEU A 126 -6.73 4.38 13.00
C LEU A 126 -7.66 3.86 11.90
N VAL A 127 -7.13 3.06 10.94
CA VAL A 127 -7.97 2.39 9.94
C VAL A 127 -8.93 1.41 10.60
N VAL A 128 -8.46 0.63 11.59
CA VAL A 128 -9.33 -0.29 12.36
C VAL A 128 -10.43 0.47 13.10
N GLU A 129 -10.11 1.58 13.74
CA GLU A 129 -11.11 2.41 14.46
C GLU A 129 -12.15 3.06 13.53
N THR A 130 -11.81 3.20 12.23
CA THR A 130 -12.69 3.88 11.24
C THR A 130 -13.49 2.90 10.39
N ALA A 131 -12.93 1.73 10.10
CA ALA A 131 -13.58 0.70 9.27
C ALA A 131 -14.75 0.03 10.02
N PRO A 132 -15.72 -0.58 9.30
CA PRO A 132 -16.73 -1.42 9.93
C PRO A 132 -16.08 -2.57 10.75
N ASP A 133 -16.70 -2.91 11.88
CA ASP A 133 -16.17 -3.88 12.86
C ASP A 133 -15.88 -5.27 12.28
N ASP A 134 -16.57 -5.66 11.21
CA ASP A 134 -16.43 -6.96 10.54
C ASP A 134 -15.44 -6.95 9.37
N VAL A 135 -14.90 -5.81 9.01
CA VAL A 135 -13.91 -5.68 7.93
C VAL A 135 -12.49 -5.85 8.48
N PRO A 136 -11.77 -6.92 8.10
CA PRO A 136 -10.42 -7.13 8.58
C PRO A 136 -9.42 -6.13 7.99
N VAL A 137 -8.54 -5.60 8.85
CA VAL A 137 -7.49 -4.65 8.48
C VAL A 137 -6.12 -5.26 8.68
N VAL A 138 -5.24 -5.05 7.72
CA VAL A 138 -3.84 -5.51 7.71
C VAL A 138 -2.90 -4.36 7.40
N GLY A 139 -1.89 -4.13 8.24
CA GLY A 139 -0.78 -3.23 7.92
C GLY A 139 0.25 -3.95 7.05
N ALA A 140 0.54 -3.41 5.88
CA ALA A 140 1.56 -3.93 4.97
C ALA A 140 2.06 -2.81 4.04
N PHE A 141 3.21 -3.02 3.40
CA PHE A 141 3.85 -2.07 2.47
C PHE A 141 4.29 -0.73 3.09
N ALA A 142 4.19 -0.56 4.40
CA ALA A 142 4.52 0.69 5.07
C ALA A 142 5.96 1.16 4.80
N ASN A 143 6.91 0.23 4.68
CA ASN A 143 8.34 0.49 4.46
C ASN A 143 8.77 0.35 2.99
N VAL A 144 7.83 0.23 2.05
CA VAL A 144 8.13 0.02 0.63
C VAL A 144 8.21 1.37 -0.08
N PRO A 145 9.38 1.74 -0.66
CA PRO A 145 9.54 3.02 -1.33
C PRO A 145 8.84 3.00 -2.71
N GLY A 146 7.79 3.79 -2.85
CA GLY A 146 6.92 3.83 -4.05
C GLY A 146 7.70 4.10 -5.33
N ALA A 147 8.57 5.10 -5.33
CA ALA A 147 9.38 5.47 -6.49
C ALA A 147 10.28 4.31 -6.95
N ARG A 148 10.89 3.60 -6.00
CA ARG A 148 11.78 2.48 -6.32
C ARG A 148 11.02 1.29 -6.90
N ILE A 149 9.88 0.94 -6.34
CA ILE A 149 9.07 -0.17 -6.87
C ILE A 149 8.38 0.19 -8.19
N ALA A 150 8.19 1.48 -8.51
CA ALA A 150 7.71 1.93 -9.80
C ALA A 150 8.74 1.74 -10.94
N ASN A 151 10.03 1.70 -10.61
CA ASN A 151 11.09 1.44 -11.59
C ASN A 151 11.18 -0.06 -11.89
N LEU A 152 10.55 -0.52 -12.97
CA LEU A 152 10.51 -1.93 -13.36
C LEU A 152 11.86 -2.45 -13.89
N ASP A 153 12.79 -1.59 -14.27
CA ASP A 153 14.14 -1.97 -14.69
C ASP A 153 15.03 -2.32 -13.49
N GLU A 154 14.66 -1.87 -12.30
CA GLU A 154 15.45 -2.12 -11.09
C GLU A 154 15.05 -3.46 -10.46
N ARG A 155 16.06 -4.30 -10.21
CA ARG A 155 15.91 -5.47 -9.36
C ARG A 155 15.83 -5.00 -7.90
N ILE A 156 14.74 -5.32 -7.24
CA ILE A 156 14.53 -5.00 -5.83
C ILE A 156 14.68 -6.26 -4.97
N GLU A 157 15.05 -6.06 -3.71
CA GLU A 157 15.02 -7.08 -2.67
C GLU A 157 14.58 -6.40 -1.37
N ILE A 158 13.28 -6.45 -1.08
CA ILE A 158 12.67 -5.73 0.04
C ILE A 158 11.79 -6.71 0.83
N ASP A 159 11.90 -6.67 2.16
CA ASP A 159 10.95 -7.32 3.04
C ASP A 159 9.92 -6.30 3.52
N THR A 160 8.64 -6.66 3.48
CA THR A 160 7.55 -5.88 4.06
C THR A 160 6.95 -6.63 5.25
N PRO A 161 7.04 -6.08 6.48
CA PRO A 161 6.34 -6.64 7.62
C PRO A 161 4.82 -6.54 7.43
N VAL A 162 4.12 -7.60 7.83
CA VAL A 162 2.66 -7.71 7.76
C VAL A 162 2.12 -7.87 9.18
N VAL A 163 1.24 -6.97 9.61
CA VAL A 163 0.62 -6.97 10.94
C VAL A 163 -0.90 -6.99 10.85
N GLY A 164 -1.56 -7.62 11.81
CA GLY A 164 -3.02 -7.64 11.89
C GLY A 164 -3.50 -8.74 12.81
N ASP A 165 -4.72 -8.62 13.31
CA ASP A 165 -5.28 -9.59 14.27
C ASP A 165 -6.01 -10.75 13.60
N SER A 166 -6.43 -10.60 12.33
CA SER A 166 -6.99 -11.70 11.54
C SER A 166 -5.90 -12.48 10.82
N SER A 167 -5.63 -13.71 11.26
CA SER A 167 -4.67 -14.60 10.58
C SER A 167 -5.06 -14.86 9.13
N ALA A 168 -6.36 -15.06 8.86
CA ALA A 168 -6.85 -15.31 7.51
C ALA A 168 -6.62 -14.09 6.59
N ALA A 169 -6.87 -12.88 7.09
CA ALA A 169 -6.60 -11.65 6.31
C ALA A 169 -5.10 -11.44 6.07
N LYS A 170 -4.25 -11.73 7.06
CA LYS A 170 -2.79 -11.69 6.87
C LYS A 170 -2.32 -12.69 5.81
N GLU A 171 -2.85 -13.91 5.81
CA GLU A 171 -2.54 -14.93 4.81
C GLU A 171 -2.88 -14.42 3.39
N VAL A 172 -4.06 -13.82 3.19
CA VAL A 172 -4.44 -13.21 1.90
C VAL A 172 -3.42 -12.17 1.45
N VAL A 173 -2.99 -11.28 2.35
CA VAL A 173 -2.00 -10.24 2.01
C VAL A 173 -0.62 -10.83 1.75
N ILE A 174 -0.20 -11.82 2.53
CA ILE A 174 1.08 -12.55 2.32
C ILE A 174 1.08 -13.24 0.96
N ASP A 175 -0.03 -13.89 0.58
CA ASP A 175 -0.17 -14.53 -0.74
C ASP A 175 -0.06 -13.51 -1.87
N VAL A 176 -0.72 -12.34 -1.75
CA VAL A 176 -0.59 -11.24 -2.73
C VAL A 176 0.86 -10.77 -2.86
N VAL A 177 1.55 -10.58 -1.73
CA VAL A 177 2.95 -10.13 -1.72
C VAL A 177 3.88 -11.21 -2.29
N SER A 178 3.59 -12.49 -2.06
CA SER A 178 4.42 -13.60 -2.54
C SER A 178 4.51 -13.72 -4.06
N GLU A 179 3.51 -13.16 -4.77
CA GLU A 179 3.50 -13.08 -6.24
C GLU A 179 4.39 -11.95 -6.78
N LEU A 180 4.84 -11.01 -5.93
CA LEU A 180 5.63 -9.86 -6.34
C LEU A 180 7.13 -10.20 -6.38
N ASP A 181 7.75 -10.06 -7.55
CA ASP A 181 9.19 -10.30 -7.69
C ASP A 181 10.00 -9.28 -6.87
N GLY A 182 10.82 -9.82 -5.97
CA GLY A 182 11.73 -9.05 -5.13
C GLY A 182 11.10 -8.39 -3.89
N ILE A 183 9.82 -8.66 -3.60
CA ILE A 183 9.19 -8.25 -2.33
C ILE A 183 8.80 -9.51 -1.54
N ARG A 184 9.25 -9.61 -0.30
CA ARG A 184 8.91 -10.71 0.60
C ARG A 184 8.06 -10.20 1.78
N ALA A 185 6.91 -10.82 2.00
CA ALA A 185 6.13 -10.59 3.22
C ALA A 185 6.78 -11.32 4.42
N VAL A 186 6.78 -10.64 5.55
CA VAL A 186 7.21 -11.21 6.85
C VAL A 186 6.10 -10.99 7.86
N ASP A 187 5.51 -12.05 8.38
CA ASP A 187 4.50 -11.91 9.44
C ASP A 187 5.14 -11.27 10.68
N ALA A 188 4.70 -10.07 11.00
CA ALA A 188 5.18 -9.29 12.14
C ALA A 188 4.22 -9.32 13.33
N GLY A 189 3.26 -10.25 13.32
CA GLY A 189 2.39 -10.55 14.45
C GLY A 189 1.11 -9.70 14.50
N PRO A 190 0.60 -9.43 15.71
CA PRO A 190 -0.69 -8.75 15.89
C PRO A 190 -0.63 -7.27 15.55
N LEU A 191 -1.82 -6.67 15.43
CA LEU A 191 -2.01 -5.23 15.17
C LEU A 191 -1.21 -4.33 16.12
N SER A 192 -1.05 -4.73 17.39
CA SER A 192 -0.26 -3.99 18.38
C SER A 192 1.21 -3.74 17.99
N ASN A 193 1.72 -4.41 16.97
CA ASN A 193 3.05 -4.16 16.41
C ASN A 193 3.05 -3.11 15.29
N ALA A 194 1.89 -2.59 14.89
CA ALA A 194 1.76 -1.66 13.76
C ALA A 194 2.61 -0.39 13.95
N ALA A 195 2.60 0.22 15.13
CA ALA A 195 3.40 1.40 15.43
C ALA A 195 4.91 1.16 15.21
N ALA A 196 5.42 -0.01 15.64
CA ALA A 196 6.82 -0.36 15.46
C ALA A 196 7.19 -0.58 13.98
N VAL A 197 6.29 -1.20 13.21
CA VAL A 197 6.46 -1.42 11.76
C VAL A 197 6.43 -0.09 11.02
N GLU A 198 5.45 0.77 11.29
CA GLU A 198 5.35 2.09 10.68
C GLU A 198 6.58 2.97 10.97
N ALA A 199 7.13 2.88 12.19
CA ALA A 199 8.31 3.67 12.59
C ALA A 199 9.59 3.34 11.80
N ILE A 200 9.65 2.22 11.09
CA ILE A 200 10.76 1.87 10.19
C ILE A 200 10.89 2.90 9.08
N THR A 201 9.79 3.37 8.51
CA THR A 201 9.79 4.25 7.33
C THR A 201 10.46 5.62 7.59
N PRO A 202 10.06 6.41 8.59
CA PRO A 202 10.76 7.66 8.88
C PRO A 202 12.22 7.45 9.28
N PHE A 203 12.56 6.32 9.89
CA PHE A 203 13.95 5.97 10.16
C PHE A 203 14.74 5.77 8.86
N LEU A 204 14.21 5.02 7.88
CA LEU A 204 14.85 4.80 6.57
C LEU A 204 15.02 6.11 5.80
N ILE A 205 14.01 6.98 5.82
CA ILE A 205 14.07 8.30 5.18
C ILE A 205 15.19 9.14 5.81
N THR A 206 15.25 9.20 7.14
CA THR A 206 16.30 9.93 7.86
C THR A 206 17.69 9.34 7.57
N LEU A 207 17.79 8.01 7.55
CA LEU A 207 19.05 7.33 7.22
C LEU A 207 19.55 7.71 5.81
N ALA A 208 18.64 7.75 4.82
CA ALA A 208 18.96 8.18 3.47
C ALA A 208 19.40 9.66 3.42
N GLN A 209 18.73 10.54 4.16
CA GLN A 209 19.08 11.97 4.23
C GLN A 209 20.44 12.23 4.88
N GLN A 210 20.87 11.38 5.81
CA GLN A 210 22.15 11.55 6.54
C GLN A 210 23.34 10.88 5.84
N ASN A 211 23.10 10.07 4.79
CA ASN A 211 24.15 9.30 4.13
C ASN A 211 24.11 9.51 2.60
N GLU A 212 25.14 10.15 2.07
CA GLU A 212 25.27 10.36 0.63
C GLU A 212 25.25 9.02 -0.13
N GLY A 213 24.47 8.94 -1.21
CA GLY A 213 24.32 7.76 -2.05
C GLY A 213 23.22 6.79 -1.59
N PHE A 214 22.58 7.03 -0.46
CA PHE A 214 21.43 6.26 -0.04
C PHE A 214 20.14 6.91 -0.55
N VAL A 215 19.37 6.21 -1.36
CA VAL A 215 18.10 6.68 -1.95
C VAL A 215 17.08 5.55 -1.86
N ASP A 216 15.84 5.87 -1.52
CA ASP A 216 14.70 4.95 -1.55
C ASP A 216 15.01 3.59 -0.87
N LEU A 217 15.46 3.66 0.38
CA LEU A 217 15.89 2.48 1.13
C LEU A 217 14.75 1.50 1.40
N GLY A 218 15.04 0.22 1.20
CA GLY A 218 14.24 -0.90 1.66
C GLY A 218 14.92 -1.64 2.82
N VAL A 219 14.17 -2.51 3.49
CA VAL A 219 14.70 -3.40 4.54
C VAL A 219 14.78 -4.82 4.03
N LYS A 220 15.80 -5.56 4.45
CA LYS A 220 15.93 -7.01 4.26
C LYS A 220 16.30 -7.65 5.60
N PHE A 221 15.46 -8.57 6.06
CA PHE A 221 15.74 -9.37 7.26
C PHE A 221 16.45 -10.65 6.85
N VAL A 222 17.59 -10.93 7.48
CA VAL A 222 18.48 -12.07 7.21
C VAL A 222 18.73 -12.89 8.46
#